data_cc6af37610b9e246567a7722ed944ad6
#
_entry.id   cc6af37610b9e246567a7722ed944ad6
#
_cell.length_a   1.000
_cell.length_b   1.000
_cell.length_c   1.000
_cell.angle_alpha   90.00
_cell.angle_beta   90.00
_cell.angle_gamma   90.00
#
_symmetry.space_group_name_H-M   'P 1'
#
loop_
_entity.id
_entity.type
_entity.pdbx_description
1 polymer ?
#
loop_
_entity_poly.entity_id
_entity_poly.type
_entity_poly.pdbx_seq_one_letter_code
_entity_poly.pdbx_strand_id
1 'polypeptide(L)'
;VGEGLSPMVVLGQLMIAILFAFEGWTNVGLIAGEMKNPGKDLPVAIVGGVSLIMAVYFIINLAYLWVLPASELATLTAPASAVAVKILGKLGGQIVSIGIIVSVFGSCNGFILSGSRVAYSLAAEGKFPFHKTFAKLNGAQVPANAIMLVGGIGAFYALSGQFNLLTDLAVFSSWTFYTLTFIGVIKLRKDRPNAVRTYKVPLYPIVPLI
;
A
#
# COMPACT_ATOMS: atom_id res chain seq x y z
N VAL A 1 -23.73 3.30 -2.21
CA VAL A 1 -23.20 3.08 -0.85
C VAL A 1 -24.14 3.74 0.14
N GLY A 2 -24.67 3.00 1.11
CA GLY A 2 -25.40 3.56 2.27
C GLY A 2 -26.91 3.34 2.34
N GLU A 3 -27.63 3.02 1.27
CA GLU A 3 -29.05 2.71 1.37
C GLU A 3 -29.29 1.41 2.14
N GLY A 4 -29.95 1.50 3.32
CA GLY A 4 -30.25 0.34 4.16
C GLY A 4 -29.12 -0.19 5.03
N LEU A 5 -27.90 0.39 4.99
CA LEU A 5 -26.77 -0.02 5.82
C LEU A 5 -26.70 0.82 7.11
N SER A 6 -26.26 0.20 8.21
CA SER A 6 -26.00 0.94 9.43
C SER A 6 -24.82 1.92 9.23
N PRO A 7 -24.81 3.08 9.93
CA PRO A 7 -23.71 4.06 9.82
C PRO A 7 -22.32 3.45 10.11
N MET A 8 -22.25 2.46 10.98
CA MET A 8 -21.00 1.77 11.32
C MET A 8 -20.45 0.95 10.14
N VAL A 9 -21.32 0.28 9.38
CA VAL A 9 -20.94 -0.48 8.19
C VAL A 9 -20.45 0.46 7.09
N VAL A 10 -21.16 1.57 6.87
CA VAL A 10 -20.75 2.60 5.91
C VAL A 10 -19.38 3.17 6.27
N LEU A 11 -19.16 3.50 7.54
CA LEU A 11 -17.86 3.98 8.02
C LEU A 11 -16.76 2.94 7.79
N GLY A 12 -17.04 1.66 8.08
CA GLY A 12 -16.08 0.57 7.83
C GLY A 12 -15.68 0.48 6.36
N GLN A 13 -16.64 0.53 5.44
CA GLN A 13 -16.36 0.51 4.00
C GLN A 13 -15.55 1.72 3.54
N LEU A 14 -15.84 2.91 4.04
CA LEU A 14 -15.08 4.12 3.76
C LEU A 14 -13.64 4.01 4.29
N MET A 15 -13.47 3.49 5.51
CA MET A 15 -12.14 3.27 6.08
C MET A 15 -11.33 2.30 5.25
N ILE A 16 -11.88 1.17 4.81
CA ILE A 16 -11.19 0.21 3.93
C ILE A 16 -10.70 0.90 2.65
N ALA A 17 -11.55 1.67 1.99
CA ALA A 17 -11.19 2.38 0.76
C ALA A 17 -10.06 3.40 0.98
N ILE A 18 -10.12 4.17 2.08
CA ILE A 18 -9.08 5.14 2.45
C ILE A 18 -7.78 4.41 2.77
N LEU A 19 -7.82 3.36 3.59
CA LEU A 19 -6.65 2.60 3.99
C LEU A 19 -5.96 1.94 2.79
N PHE A 20 -6.73 1.46 1.81
CA PHE A 20 -6.19 0.95 0.56
C PHE A 20 -5.50 2.05 -0.27
N ALA A 21 -6.10 3.25 -0.36
CA ALA A 21 -5.52 4.35 -1.12
C ALA A 21 -4.18 4.84 -0.56
N PHE A 22 -3.95 4.66 0.74
CA PHE A 22 -2.69 5.00 1.41
C PHE A 22 -1.76 3.80 1.61
N GLU A 23 -2.09 2.61 1.10
CA GLU A 23 -1.25 1.41 1.27
C GLU A 23 0.11 1.58 0.54
N GLY A 24 1.15 0.97 1.11
CA GLY A 24 2.50 0.96 0.53
C GLY A 24 3.54 1.81 1.26
N TRP A 25 3.16 2.64 2.22
CA TRP A 25 4.10 3.45 3.01
C TRP A 25 5.13 2.61 3.78
N THR A 26 4.79 1.37 4.12
CA THR A 26 5.68 0.42 4.81
C THR A 26 6.85 -0.05 3.95
N ASN A 27 6.72 0.01 2.61
CA ASN A 27 7.77 -0.43 1.68
C ASN A 27 9.07 0.39 1.83
N VAL A 28 8.98 1.63 2.30
CA VAL A 28 10.16 2.46 2.61
C VAL A 28 11.03 1.78 3.68
N GLY A 29 10.42 1.02 4.61
CA GLY A 29 11.16 0.26 5.61
C GLY A 29 12.09 -0.81 5.02
N LEU A 30 11.76 -1.37 3.85
CA LEU A 30 12.56 -2.40 3.19
C LEU A 30 13.90 -1.87 2.65
N ILE A 31 13.97 -0.57 2.36
CA ILE A 31 15.17 0.10 1.88
C ILE A 31 15.92 0.86 2.99
N ALA A 32 15.48 0.75 4.24
CA ALA A 32 16.08 1.44 5.38
C ALA A 32 17.59 1.11 5.54
N GLY A 33 18.00 -0.11 5.18
CA GLY A 33 19.40 -0.52 5.19
C GLY A 33 20.31 0.19 4.17
N GLU A 34 19.71 0.81 3.15
CA GLU A 34 20.43 1.56 2.10
C GLU A 34 20.51 3.06 2.44
N MET A 35 19.84 3.53 3.49
CA MET A 35 19.84 4.92 3.92
C MET A 35 21.09 5.26 4.73
N LYS A 36 21.64 6.47 4.54
CA LYS A 36 22.80 6.95 5.31
C LYS A 36 22.48 7.13 6.80
N ASN A 37 21.32 7.68 7.12
CA ASN A 37 20.87 7.95 8.49
C ASN A 37 19.41 7.46 8.68
N PRO A 38 19.14 6.14 8.69
CA PRO A 38 17.78 5.61 8.68
C PRO A 38 16.93 6.09 9.86
N GLY A 39 17.54 6.32 11.03
CA GLY A 39 16.84 6.82 12.22
C GLY A 39 16.23 8.23 12.06
N LYS A 40 16.78 9.07 11.18
CA LYS A 40 16.30 10.41 10.86
C LYS A 40 15.54 10.43 9.54
N ASP A 41 16.10 9.80 8.52
CA ASP A 41 15.62 9.90 7.15
C ASP A 41 14.30 9.14 6.96
N LEU A 42 14.14 7.97 7.62
CA LEU A 42 12.94 7.14 7.51
C LEU A 42 11.68 7.84 8.06
N PRO A 43 11.68 8.41 9.28
CA PRO A 43 10.53 9.17 9.78
C PRO A 43 10.18 10.37 8.89
N VAL A 44 11.19 11.10 8.40
CA VAL A 44 10.97 12.25 7.51
C VAL A 44 10.38 11.81 6.18
N ALA A 45 10.89 10.73 5.58
CA ALA A 45 10.39 10.19 4.34
C ALA A 45 8.94 9.69 4.47
N ILE A 46 8.61 8.98 5.55
CA ILE A 46 7.24 8.46 5.77
C ILE A 46 6.28 9.61 6.05
N VAL A 47 6.55 10.45 7.05
CA VAL A 47 5.63 11.52 7.44
C VAL A 47 5.50 12.56 6.33
N GLY A 48 6.61 12.99 5.75
CA GLY A 48 6.60 13.94 4.63
C GLY A 48 5.93 13.38 3.39
N GLY A 49 6.23 12.13 3.01
CA GLY A 49 5.63 11.45 1.87
C GLY A 49 4.13 11.28 2.03
N VAL A 50 3.67 10.73 3.16
CA VAL A 50 2.23 10.56 3.42
C VAL A 50 1.51 11.90 3.47
N SER A 51 2.08 12.93 4.10
CA SER A 51 1.49 14.28 4.13
C SER A 51 1.36 14.88 2.73
N LEU A 52 2.37 14.72 1.88
CA LEU A 52 2.35 15.19 0.50
C LEU A 52 1.25 14.47 -0.32
N ILE A 53 1.19 13.14 -0.19
CA ILE A 53 0.16 12.33 -0.86
C ILE A 53 -1.24 12.76 -0.40
N MET A 54 -1.44 12.98 0.90
CA MET A 54 -2.71 13.44 1.45
C MET A 54 -3.11 14.81 0.88
N ALA A 55 -2.17 15.75 0.77
CA ALA A 55 -2.42 17.06 0.17
C ALA A 55 -2.80 16.94 -1.32
N VAL A 56 -2.09 16.10 -2.08
CA VAL A 56 -2.40 15.83 -3.49
C VAL A 56 -3.78 15.19 -3.65
N TYR A 57 -4.10 14.17 -2.84
CA TYR A 57 -5.42 13.53 -2.88
C TYR A 57 -6.53 14.51 -2.55
N PHE A 58 -6.34 15.37 -1.54
CA PHE A 58 -7.31 16.39 -1.19
C PHE A 58 -7.57 17.36 -2.34
N ILE A 59 -6.51 17.88 -2.98
CA ILE A 59 -6.62 18.80 -4.12
C ILE A 59 -7.31 18.12 -5.30
N ILE A 60 -6.94 16.88 -5.63
CA ILE A 60 -7.54 16.14 -6.74
C ILE A 60 -9.03 15.87 -6.48
N ASN A 61 -9.41 15.48 -5.26
CA ASN A 61 -10.82 15.25 -4.94
C ASN A 61 -11.64 16.55 -4.99
N LEU A 62 -11.08 17.68 -4.54
CA LEU A 62 -11.72 18.99 -4.73
C LEU A 62 -11.91 19.32 -6.22
N ALA A 63 -10.91 19.07 -7.05
CA ALA A 63 -11.01 19.29 -8.49
C ALA A 63 -12.09 18.40 -9.13
N TYR A 64 -12.22 17.15 -8.72
CA TYR A 64 -13.28 16.25 -9.21
C TYR A 64 -14.67 16.76 -8.83
N LEU A 65 -14.87 17.15 -7.56
CA LEU A 65 -16.13 17.68 -7.07
C LEU A 65 -16.50 19.05 -7.68
N TRP A 66 -15.48 19.83 -8.11
CA TRP A 66 -15.70 21.07 -8.83
C TRP A 66 -16.27 20.83 -10.25
N VAL A 67 -15.85 19.75 -10.91
CA VAL A 67 -16.21 19.45 -12.30
C VAL A 67 -17.47 18.61 -12.42
N LEU A 68 -17.67 17.68 -11.49
CA LEU A 68 -18.79 16.73 -11.46
C LEU A 68 -19.42 16.65 -10.07
N PRO A 69 -20.76 16.59 -9.98
CA PRO A 69 -21.44 16.38 -8.70
C PRO A 69 -21.10 15.00 -8.12
N ALA A 70 -21.10 14.89 -6.79
CA ALA A 70 -20.75 13.66 -6.08
C ALA A 70 -21.62 12.46 -6.50
N SER A 71 -22.91 12.69 -6.79
CA SER A 71 -23.84 11.66 -7.27
C SER A 71 -23.44 11.06 -8.60
N GLU A 72 -22.89 11.87 -9.51
CA GLU A 72 -22.40 11.42 -10.82
C GLU A 72 -21.06 10.68 -10.63
N LEU A 73 -20.13 11.26 -9.85
CA LEU A 73 -18.83 10.62 -9.54
C LEU A 73 -18.98 9.23 -8.95
N ALA A 74 -19.98 9.02 -8.09
CA ALA A 74 -20.23 7.74 -7.43
C ALA A 74 -20.63 6.60 -8.39
N THR A 75 -21.11 6.92 -9.58
CA THR A 75 -21.54 5.95 -10.60
C THR A 75 -20.43 5.62 -11.62
N LEU A 76 -19.33 6.40 -11.61
CA LEU A 76 -18.27 6.23 -12.59
C LEU A 76 -17.27 5.15 -12.17
N THR A 77 -16.90 4.30 -13.12
CA THR A 77 -15.82 3.30 -12.93
C THR A 77 -14.43 3.90 -13.03
N ALA A 78 -14.28 5.03 -13.72
CA ALA A 78 -13.01 5.74 -13.94
C ALA A 78 -13.19 7.26 -13.79
N PRO A 79 -13.38 7.78 -12.56
CA PRO A 79 -13.65 9.20 -12.32
C PRO A 79 -12.61 10.15 -12.91
N ALA A 80 -11.32 9.82 -12.75
CA ALA A 80 -10.21 10.64 -13.27
C ALA A 80 -10.29 10.86 -14.78
N SER A 81 -10.54 9.79 -15.54
CA SER A 81 -10.66 9.88 -17.01
C SER A 81 -11.92 10.63 -17.42
N ALA A 82 -13.05 10.45 -16.72
CA ALA A 82 -14.30 11.15 -17.01
C ALA A 82 -14.16 12.67 -16.77
N VAL A 83 -13.55 13.08 -15.67
CA VAL A 83 -13.26 14.48 -15.37
C VAL A 83 -12.32 15.07 -16.42
N ALA A 84 -11.28 14.34 -16.82
CA ALA A 84 -10.36 14.79 -17.87
C ALA A 84 -11.05 14.96 -19.24
N VAL A 85 -11.98 14.07 -19.58
CA VAL A 85 -12.81 14.23 -20.81
C VAL A 85 -13.65 15.49 -20.74
N LYS A 86 -14.21 15.81 -19.58
CA LYS A 86 -15.06 16.99 -19.41
C LYS A 86 -14.29 18.31 -19.52
N ILE A 87 -13.03 18.33 -19.06
CA ILE A 87 -12.18 19.54 -19.08
C ILE A 87 -11.42 19.68 -20.40
N LEU A 88 -10.81 18.60 -20.88
CA LEU A 88 -9.83 18.59 -21.98
C LEU A 88 -10.34 17.85 -23.22
N GLY A 89 -11.59 17.38 -23.21
CA GLY A 89 -12.15 16.58 -24.27
C GLY A 89 -11.57 15.15 -24.34
N LYS A 90 -11.89 14.44 -25.41
CA LYS A 90 -11.55 13.01 -25.61
C LYS A 90 -10.05 12.72 -25.46
N LEU A 91 -9.20 13.60 -25.98
CA LEU A 91 -7.74 13.46 -25.88
C LEU A 91 -7.25 13.52 -24.42
N GLY A 92 -7.81 14.42 -23.61
CA GLY A 92 -7.48 14.51 -22.19
C GLY A 92 -7.79 13.22 -21.43
N GLY A 93 -8.97 12.63 -21.68
CA GLY A 93 -9.33 11.34 -21.11
C GLY A 93 -8.38 10.21 -21.50
N GLN A 94 -7.94 10.17 -22.76
CA GLN A 94 -6.98 9.17 -23.24
C GLN A 94 -5.61 9.32 -22.58
N ILE A 95 -5.08 10.55 -22.47
CA ILE A 95 -3.79 10.84 -21.82
C ILE A 95 -3.83 10.40 -20.35
N VAL A 96 -4.89 10.76 -19.62
CA VAL A 96 -5.05 10.36 -18.22
C VAL A 96 -5.15 8.84 -18.09
N SER A 97 -5.91 8.17 -18.97
CA SER A 97 -6.02 6.68 -18.94
C SER A 97 -4.67 6.02 -19.20
N ILE A 98 -3.87 6.49 -20.13
CA ILE A 98 -2.52 5.98 -20.38
C ILE A 98 -1.64 6.24 -19.15
N GLY A 99 -1.69 7.43 -18.58
CA GLY A 99 -0.96 7.76 -17.35
C GLY A 99 -1.30 6.81 -16.18
N ILE A 100 -2.58 6.48 -16.00
CA ILE A 100 -3.03 5.51 -15.00
C ILE A 100 -2.44 4.13 -15.29
N ILE A 101 -2.50 3.66 -16.54
CA ILE A 101 -1.95 2.33 -16.91
C ILE A 101 -0.45 2.26 -16.60
N VAL A 102 0.32 3.27 -16.96
CA VAL A 102 1.77 3.35 -16.70
C VAL A 102 2.04 3.36 -15.18
N SER A 103 1.27 4.13 -14.41
CA SER A 103 1.38 4.20 -12.95
C SER A 103 1.08 2.87 -12.29
N VAL A 104 -0.01 2.21 -12.69
CA VAL A 104 -0.40 0.88 -12.17
C VAL A 104 0.65 -0.17 -12.51
N PHE A 105 1.20 -0.15 -13.72
CA PHE A 105 2.28 -1.06 -14.12
C PHE A 105 3.53 -0.87 -13.25
N GLY A 106 3.93 0.38 -12.98
CA GLY A 106 5.05 0.70 -12.10
C GLY A 106 4.83 0.23 -10.67
N SER A 107 3.65 0.48 -10.12
CA SER A 107 3.27 0.03 -8.77
C SER A 107 3.25 -1.50 -8.66
N CYS A 108 2.67 -2.19 -9.64
CA CYS A 108 2.62 -3.64 -9.69
C CYS A 108 4.04 -4.25 -9.70
N ASN A 109 4.96 -3.68 -10.49
CA ASN A 109 6.35 -4.09 -10.50
C ASN A 109 7.02 -3.92 -9.14
N GLY A 110 6.78 -2.79 -8.46
CA GLY A 110 7.27 -2.53 -7.11
C GLY A 110 6.77 -3.54 -6.08
N PHE A 111 5.49 -3.88 -6.10
CA PHE A 111 4.90 -4.89 -5.20
C PHE A 111 5.41 -6.31 -5.47
N ILE A 112 5.60 -6.70 -6.73
CA ILE A 112 6.17 -8.01 -7.07
C ILE A 112 7.60 -8.11 -6.57
N LEU A 113 8.42 -7.06 -6.77
CA LEU A 113 9.80 -7.04 -6.31
C LEU A 113 9.90 -7.08 -4.78
N SER A 114 9.12 -6.27 -4.06
CA SER A 114 9.13 -6.25 -2.60
C SER A 114 8.59 -7.56 -2.00
N GLY A 115 7.47 -8.07 -2.50
CA GLY A 115 6.88 -9.33 -2.05
C GLY A 115 7.81 -10.53 -2.29
N SER A 116 8.50 -10.56 -3.41
CA SER A 116 9.47 -11.62 -3.71
C SER A 116 10.67 -11.62 -2.76
N ARG A 117 11.11 -10.46 -2.28
CA ARG A 117 12.18 -10.37 -1.26
C ARG A 117 11.76 -10.98 0.07
N VAL A 118 10.50 -10.81 0.48
CA VAL A 118 9.97 -11.45 1.69
C VAL A 118 9.96 -12.97 1.54
N ALA A 119 9.43 -13.49 0.43
CA ALA A 119 9.42 -14.92 0.14
C ALA A 119 10.83 -15.51 0.11
N TYR A 120 11.78 -14.80 -0.54
CA TYR A 120 13.18 -15.18 -0.57
C TYR A 120 13.83 -15.22 0.82
N SER A 121 13.63 -14.18 1.64
CA SER A 121 14.20 -14.10 2.99
C SER A 121 13.73 -15.24 3.89
N LEU A 122 12.42 -15.52 3.86
CA LEU A 122 11.85 -16.66 4.61
C LEU A 122 12.40 -18.00 4.12
N ALA A 123 12.59 -18.13 2.81
CA ALA A 123 13.18 -19.33 2.22
C ALA A 123 14.66 -19.47 2.59
N ALA A 124 15.43 -18.39 2.62
CA ALA A 124 16.84 -18.39 3.03
C ALA A 124 17.00 -18.80 4.51
N GLU A 125 16.03 -18.46 5.37
CA GLU A 125 15.97 -18.89 6.75
C GLU A 125 15.42 -20.32 6.94
N GLY A 126 15.06 -21.02 5.88
CA GLY A 126 14.47 -22.37 5.92
C GLY A 126 13.02 -22.41 6.41
N LYS A 127 12.35 -21.26 6.60
CA LYS A 127 11.00 -21.13 7.14
C LYS A 127 9.90 -21.12 6.07
N PHE A 128 10.26 -21.35 4.81
CA PHE A 128 9.31 -21.32 3.68
C PHE A 128 9.19 -22.71 3.01
N PRO A 129 8.00 -23.12 2.57
CA PRO A 129 7.85 -24.35 1.79
C PRO A 129 8.78 -24.34 0.57
N PHE A 130 9.37 -25.49 0.26
CA PHE A 130 10.34 -25.62 -0.84
C PHE A 130 11.48 -24.59 -0.78
N HIS A 131 11.97 -24.27 0.43
CA HIS A 131 12.96 -23.23 0.72
C HIS A 131 14.19 -23.32 -0.19
N LYS A 132 14.71 -24.52 -0.51
CA LYS A 132 15.87 -24.71 -1.40
C LYS A 132 15.66 -24.12 -2.81
N THR A 133 14.42 -24.11 -3.30
CA THR A 133 14.05 -23.58 -4.62
C THR A 133 13.91 -22.05 -4.58
N PHE A 134 13.25 -21.53 -3.54
CA PHE A 134 12.94 -20.10 -3.42
C PHE A 134 14.09 -19.27 -2.83
N ALA A 135 15.04 -19.90 -2.12
CA ALA A 135 16.29 -19.28 -1.68
C ALA A 135 17.36 -19.18 -2.78
N LYS A 136 17.12 -19.74 -3.97
CA LYS A 136 18.09 -19.73 -5.05
C LYS A 136 18.09 -18.39 -5.78
N LEU A 137 19.29 -17.79 -5.90
CA LEU A 137 19.53 -16.62 -6.75
C LEU A 137 19.97 -17.06 -8.15
N ASN A 138 19.59 -16.32 -9.17
CA ASN A 138 20.11 -16.51 -10.52
C ASN A 138 21.50 -15.87 -10.71
N GLY A 139 22.07 -15.97 -11.91
CA GLY A 139 23.39 -15.40 -12.22
C GLY A 139 23.49 -13.87 -12.03
N ALA A 140 22.37 -13.15 -12.03
CA ALA A 140 22.28 -11.72 -11.77
C ALA A 140 21.95 -11.39 -10.29
N GLN A 141 22.09 -12.35 -9.38
CA GLN A 141 21.78 -12.22 -7.95
C GLN A 141 20.31 -11.84 -7.68
N VAL A 142 19.39 -12.29 -8.53
CA VAL A 142 17.95 -12.03 -8.42
C VAL A 142 17.20 -13.30 -8.02
N PRO A 143 16.24 -13.26 -7.06
CA PRO A 143 15.45 -14.42 -6.63
C PRO A 143 14.33 -14.72 -7.64
N ALA A 144 14.70 -15.14 -8.85
CA ALA A 144 13.75 -15.33 -9.97
C ALA A 144 12.58 -16.26 -9.63
N ASN A 145 12.82 -17.35 -8.90
CA ASN A 145 11.76 -18.28 -8.50
C ASN A 145 10.74 -17.63 -7.55
N ALA A 146 11.20 -16.80 -6.61
CA ALA A 146 10.31 -16.06 -5.71
C ALA A 146 9.50 -14.99 -6.48
N ILE A 147 10.11 -14.33 -7.46
CA ILE A 147 9.40 -13.37 -8.34
C ILE A 147 8.32 -14.09 -9.16
N MET A 148 8.65 -15.24 -9.75
CA MET A 148 7.68 -16.04 -10.51
C MET A 148 6.53 -16.54 -9.63
N LEU A 149 6.80 -16.92 -8.38
CA LEU A 149 5.77 -17.31 -7.43
C LEU A 149 4.81 -16.15 -7.15
N VAL A 150 5.33 -15.00 -6.73
CA VAL A 150 4.51 -13.83 -6.37
C VAL A 150 3.76 -13.29 -7.58
N GLY A 151 4.44 -13.15 -8.73
CA GLY A 151 3.81 -12.72 -9.98
C GLY A 151 2.75 -13.69 -10.49
N GLY A 152 2.99 -15.00 -10.39
CA GLY A 152 2.05 -16.04 -10.78
C GLY A 152 0.79 -16.06 -9.91
N ILE A 153 0.93 -15.92 -8.59
CA ILE A 153 -0.20 -15.80 -7.66
C ILE A 153 -0.98 -14.50 -7.96
N GLY A 154 -0.29 -13.39 -8.16
CA GLY A 154 -0.91 -12.12 -8.53
C GLY A 154 -1.71 -12.21 -9.84
N ALA A 155 -1.15 -12.83 -10.87
CA ALA A 155 -1.81 -13.07 -12.14
C ALA A 155 -3.07 -13.97 -11.98
N PHE A 156 -2.96 -15.02 -11.18
CA PHE A 156 -4.10 -15.90 -10.88
C PHE A 156 -5.25 -15.13 -10.19
N TYR A 157 -4.94 -14.30 -9.20
CA TYR A 157 -5.94 -13.44 -8.57
C TYR A 157 -6.53 -12.41 -9.53
N ALA A 158 -5.71 -11.80 -10.38
CA ALA A 158 -6.19 -10.86 -11.40
C ALA A 158 -7.21 -11.49 -12.36
N LEU A 159 -7.03 -12.76 -12.73
CA LEU A 159 -7.96 -13.49 -13.58
C LEU A 159 -9.34 -13.74 -12.91
N SER A 160 -9.44 -13.67 -11.59
CA SER A 160 -10.71 -13.83 -10.90
C SER A 160 -11.68 -12.68 -11.16
N GLY A 161 -11.20 -11.51 -11.57
CA GLY A 161 -12.00 -10.30 -11.81
C GLY A 161 -12.66 -9.70 -10.56
N GLN A 162 -12.35 -10.20 -9.37
CA GLN A 162 -12.97 -9.79 -8.10
C GLN A 162 -12.18 -8.71 -7.40
N PHE A 163 -12.00 -7.56 -8.04
CA PHE A 163 -11.18 -6.46 -7.52
C PHE A 163 -11.56 -6.04 -6.10
N ASN A 164 -12.84 -5.82 -5.81
CA ASN A 164 -13.29 -5.36 -4.49
C ASN A 164 -12.95 -6.38 -3.39
N LEU A 165 -13.25 -7.67 -3.62
CA LEU A 165 -12.93 -8.72 -2.66
C LEU A 165 -11.43 -8.82 -2.39
N LEU A 166 -10.61 -8.74 -3.45
CA LEU A 166 -9.15 -8.79 -3.31
C LEU A 166 -8.61 -7.59 -2.55
N THR A 167 -9.17 -6.40 -2.78
CA THR A 167 -8.83 -5.18 -2.05
C THR A 167 -9.17 -5.31 -0.56
N ASP A 168 -10.37 -5.76 -0.24
CA ASP A 168 -10.83 -5.94 1.14
C ASP A 168 -9.92 -6.94 1.89
N LEU A 169 -9.60 -8.08 1.26
CA LEU A 169 -8.70 -9.08 1.83
C LEU A 169 -7.27 -8.55 2.01
N ALA A 170 -6.76 -7.77 1.07
CA ALA A 170 -5.43 -7.16 1.16
C ALA A 170 -5.37 -6.17 2.33
N VAL A 171 -6.34 -5.26 2.45
CA VAL A 171 -6.42 -4.30 3.55
C VAL A 171 -6.55 -5.02 4.88
N PHE A 172 -7.49 -5.98 5.00
CA PHE A 172 -7.68 -6.74 6.23
C PHE A 172 -6.39 -7.45 6.67
N SER A 173 -5.70 -8.10 5.74
CA SER A 173 -4.46 -8.81 6.04
C SER A 173 -3.36 -7.84 6.47
N SER A 174 -3.12 -6.77 5.71
CA SER A 174 -2.09 -5.77 6.02
C SER A 174 -2.31 -5.15 7.40
N TRP A 175 -3.52 -4.70 7.69
CA TRP A 175 -3.85 -4.04 8.96
C TRP A 175 -3.82 -4.99 10.15
N THR A 176 -4.13 -6.27 9.95
CA THR A 176 -3.92 -7.29 10.99
C THR A 176 -2.44 -7.36 11.39
N PHE A 177 -1.52 -7.44 10.41
CA PHE A 177 -0.09 -7.48 10.71
C PHE A 177 0.46 -6.15 11.25
N TYR A 178 -0.05 -5.00 10.79
CA TYR A 178 0.31 -3.70 11.36
C TYR A 178 -0.09 -3.60 12.82
N THR A 179 -1.30 -4.03 13.18
CA THR A 179 -1.76 -4.08 14.57
C THR A 179 -0.84 -4.94 15.44
N LEU A 180 -0.49 -6.14 14.96
CA LEU A 180 0.47 -7.01 15.67
C LEU A 180 1.85 -6.35 15.82
N THR A 181 2.29 -5.60 14.82
CA THR A 181 3.54 -4.84 14.89
C THR A 181 3.48 -3.74 15.94
N PHE A 182 2.38 -3.00 16.03
CA PHE A 182 2.18 -1.96 17.06
C PHE A 182 2.14 -2.56 18.47
N ILE A 183 1.47 -3.70 18.67
CA ILE A 183 1.51 -4.46 19.93
C ILE A 183 2.95 -4.88 20.23
N GLY A 184 3.70 -5.33 19.21
CA GLY A 184 5.11 -5.67 19.33
C GLY A 184 5.98 -4.51 19.82
N VAL A 185 5.73 -3.28 19.36
CA VAL A 185 6.43 -2.06 19.84
C VAL A 185 6.20 -1.86 21.34
N ILE A 186 4.96 -2.04 21.82
CA ILE A 186 4.62 -1.88 23.24
C ILE A 186 5.34 -2.95 24.06
N LYS A 187 5.29 -4.21 23.62
CA LYS A 187 5.97 -5.33 24.28
C LYS A 187 7.49 -5.11 24.34
N LEU A 188 8.13 -4.77 23.22
CA LEU A 188 9.57 -4.52 23.16
C LEU A 188 10.01 -3.36 24.06
N ARG A 189 9.18 -2.34 24.24
CA ARG A 189 9.49 -1.27 25.19
C ARG A 189 9.43 -1.72 26.64
N LYS A 190 8.54 -2.66 26.98
CA LYS A 190 8.46 -3.27 28.30
C LYS A 190 9.61 -4.23 28.54
N ASP A 191 9.91 -5.10 27.59
CA ASP A 191 10.92 -6.15 27.74
C ASP A 191 12.37 -5.60 27.65
N ARG A 192 12.57 -4.50 26.89
CA ARG A 192 13.89 -3.88 26.69
C ARG A 192 13.83 -2.38 26.92
N PRO A 193 13.64 -1.89 28.17
CA PRO A 193 13.46 -0.48 28.49
C PRO A 193 14.68 0.36 28.13
N ASN A 194 15.89 -0.19 28.31
CA ASN A 194 17.17 0.51 28.09
C ASN A 194 17.73 0.39 26.67
N ALA A 195 16.99 -0.20 25.73
CA ALA A 195 17.46 -0.30 24.34
C ALA A 195 17.60 1.10 23.74
N VAL A 196 18.73 1.37 23.06
CA VAL A 196 18.96 2.60 22.32
C VAL A 196 17.95 2.70 21.18
N ARG A 197 17.19 3.79 21.14
CA ARG A 197 16.19 4.06 20.10
C ARG A 197 16.55 5.33 19.36
N THR A 198 16.82 5.21 18.08
CA THR A 198 17.14 6.33 17.20
C THR A 198 15.93 7.24 16.95
N TYR A 199 14.70 6.67 17.02
CA TYR A 199 13.45 7.40 16.92
C TYR A 199 12.55 7.13 18.13
N LYS A 200 12.04 8.20 18.73
CA LYS A 200 11.09 8.14 19.84
C LYS A 200 9.73 8.59 19.35
N VAL A 201 8.75 7.69 19.38
CA VAL A 201 7.35 8.00 19.01
C VAL A 201 6.84 9.11 19.94
N PRO A 202 6.37 10.26 19.38
CA PRO A 202 5.76 11.32 20.18
C PRO A 202 4.47 10.81 20.84
N LEU A 203 4.12 11.39 21.98
CA LEU A 203 2.91 11.03 22.75
C LEU A 203 2.72 9.52 23.02
N TYR A 204 3.83 8.78 23.17
CA TYR A 204 3.73 7.37 23.58
C TYR A 204 3.10 7.26 24.99
N PRO A 205 2.18 6.31 25.28
CA PRO A 205 1.74 5.20 24.41
C PRO A 205 0.50 5.50 23.54
N ILE A 206 0.00 6.73 23.52
CA ILE A 206 -1.28 7.07 22.88
C ILE A 206 -1.23 6.82 21.37
N VAL A 207 -0.22 7.37 20.68
CA VAL A 207 -0.10 7.26 19.21
C VAL A 207 -0.07 5.82 18.68
N PRO A 208 0.63 4.86 19.31
CA PRO A 208 0.57 3.45 18.87
C PRO A 208 -0.74 2.73 19.18
N LEU A 209 -1.65 3.32 19.97
CA LEU A 209 -2.92 2.72 20.37
C LEU A 209 -4.11 3.25 19.57
N ILE A 210 -3.96 4.35 18.86
CA ILE A 210 -4.97 4.94 17.96
C ILE A 210 -4.83 4.34 16.56
#